data_218a5532cd3fed2662160b781d4c1022
#
_entry.id   218a5532cd3fed2662160b781d4c1022
#
_cell.length_a   1.000
_cell.length_b   1.000
_cell.length_c   1.000
_cell.angle_alpha   90.00
_cell.angle_beta   90.00
_cell.angle_gamma   90.00
#
_symmetry.space_group_name_H-M   'P 1'
#
loop_
_entity.id
_entity.type
_entity.pdbx_description
1 polymer ?
#
loop_
_entity_poly.entity_id
_entity_poly.type
_entity_poly.pdbx_seq_one_letter_code
_entity_poly.pdbx_strand_id
1 'polypeptide(L)'
;YGAFTADGSEYTGQFDISRTELEDYHSLRWELACEGPSDVLALETLPSLIEIEVLMNLLDRTPDKEAWVSLSCPNGKTLADGTSLETVAAVVGDRRSVLALGVNCLAPALVEGLLRSIRGVTDLPLIAYANSGEVWDSGTRNWLDTAPARPVDTGSWRAIGCQIIGGCCRTTPDDIEKLA
;
A
#
# COMPACT_ATOMS: atom_id res chain seq x y z
N TYR A 1 8.27 0.65 -7.09
CA TYR A 1 9.69 0.49 -7.48
C TYR A 1 10.51 -0.14 -6.36
N GLY A 2 10.35 0.30 -5.10
CA GLY A 2 11.08 -0.25 -3.96
C GLY A 2 10.95 -1.77 -3.83
N ALA A 3 9.74 -2.31 -3.98
CA ALA A 3 9.51 -3.75 -3.94
C ALA A 3 10.20 -4.51 -5.11
N PHE A 4 10.38 -3.85 -6.26
CA PHE A 4 11.08 -4.44 -7.41
C PHE A 4 12.58 -4.61 -7.16
N THR A 5 13.21 -3.70 -6.42
CA THR A 5 14.64 -3.79 -6.11
C THR A 5 14.98 -4.98 -5.20
N ALA A 6 14.00 -5.48 -4.46
CA ALA A 6 14.11 -6.64 -3.57
C ALA A 6 15.24 -6.52 -2.53
N ASP A 7 15.58 -5.29 -2.12
CA ASP A 7 16.61 -4.96 -1.15
C ASP A 7 16.05 -4.32 0.14
N GLY A 8 14.73 -4.20 0.24
CA GLY A 8 14.03 -3.58 1.36
C GLY A 8 13.74 -2.10 1.15
N SER A 9 13.96 -1.57 -0.06
CA SER A 9 13.68 -0.16 -0.38
C SER A 9 12.21 0.21 -0.20
N GLU A 10 11.28 -0.75 -0.31
CA GLU A 10 9.86 -0.58 -0.02
C GLU A 10 9.59 -0.19 1.44
N TYR A 11 10.52 -0.46 2.35
CA TYR A 11 10.41 -0.12 3.77
C TYR A 11 11.22 1.11 4.17
N THR A 12 12.11 1.58 3.30
CA THR A 12 12.94 2.76 3.57
C THR A 12 12.53 3.99 2.76
N GLY A 13 11.87 3.79 1.62
CA GLY A 13 11.55 4.86 0.68
C GLY A 13 12.80 5.51 0.07
N GLN A 14 13.96 4.89 0.25
CA GLN A 14 15.24 5.39 -0.23
C GLN A 14 15.70 4.54 -1.42
N PHE A 15 15.62 5.12 -2.59
CA PHE A 15 16.17 4.54 -3.82
C PHE A 15 16.74 5.67 -4.66
N ASP A 16 17.89 5.41 -5.28
CA ASP A 16 18.59 6.36 -6.12
C ASP A 16 18.02 6.29 -7.55
N ILE A 17 16.87 6.94 -7.74
CA ILE A 17 16.17 7.01 -9.02
C ILE A 17 15.55 8.40 -9.18
N SER A 18 15.72 8.99 -10.36
CA SER A 18 15.08 10.25 -10.69
C SER A 18 13.57 10.08 -10.98
N ARG A 19 12.82 11.19 -10.90
CA ARG A 19 11.40 11.19 -11.30
C ARG A 19 11.19 10.65 -12.72
N THR A 20 12.03 11.03 -13.66
CA THR A 20 11.94 10.59 -15.06
C THR A 20 12.14 9.09 -15.20
N GLU A 21 13.17 8.53 -14.57
CA GLU A 21 13.41 7.09 -14.58
C GLU A 21 12.28 6.31 -13.89
N LEU A 22 11.68 6.88 -12.84
CA LEU A 22 10.55 6.30 -12.16
C LEU A 22 9.28 6.33 -13.05
N GLU A 23 9.07 7.43 -13.79
CA GLU A 23 8.02 7.52 -14.82
C GLU A 23 8.22 6.48 -15.92
N ASP A 24 9.42 6.35 -16.45
CA ASP A 24 9.76 5.35 -17.49
C ASP A 24 9.53 3.92 -16.98
N TYR A 25 9.95 3.65 -15.73
CA TYR A 25 9.74 2.35 -15.09
C TYR A 25 8.26 1.98 -14.98
N HIS A 26 7.42 2.93 -14.55
CA HIS A 26 5.99 2.67 -14.37
C HIS A 26 5.21 2.70 -15.68
N SER A 27 5.57 3.53 -16.66
CA SER A 27 4.79 3.72 -17.90
C SER A 27 4.58 2.40 -18.64
N LEU A 28 5.64 1.61 -18.86
CA LEU A 28 5.51 0.33 -19.56
C LEU A 28 4.59 -0.66 -18.79
N ARG A 29 4.74 -0.72 -17.47
CA ARG A 29 3.91 -1.59 -16.61
C ARG A 29 2.47 -1.13 -16.60
N TRP A 30 2.26 0.18 -16.62
CA TRP A 30 0.94 0.80 -16.67
C TRP A 30 0.21 0.44 -17.98
N GLU A 31 0.87 0.59 -19.10
CA GLU A 31 0.32 0.23 -20.42
C GLU A 31 -0.11 -1.23 -20.44
N LEU A 32 0.76 -2.15 -20.05
CA LEU A 32 0.46 -3.58 -19.98
C LEU A 32 -0.68 -3.92 -19.03
N ALA A 33 -0.75 -3.25 -17.87
CA ALA A 33 -1.82 -3.45 -16.90
C ALA A 33 -3.17 -2.91 -17.43
N CYS A 34 -3.14 -1.79 -18.13
CA CYS A 34 -4.33 -1.20 -18.73
C CYS A 34 -4.89 -2.02 -19.91
N GLU A 35 -4.03 -2.69 -20.67
CA GLU A 35 -4.43 -3.61 -21.75
C GLU A 35 -4.96 -4.95 -21.22
N GLY A 36 -4.64 -5.28 -19.98
CA GLY A 36 -5.07 -6.52 -19.34
C GLY A 36 -6.57 -6.54 -18.99
N PRO A 37 -7.10 -7.71 -18.62
CA PRO A 37 -8.51 -7.89 -18.29
C PRO A 37 -8.89 -7.38 -16.89
N SER A 38 -8.00 -6.66 -16.21
CA SER A 38 -8.24 -6.18 -14.85
C SER A 38 -9.22 -5.03 -14.82
N ASP A 39 -10.25 -5.10 -13.98
CA ASP A 39 -11.22 -4.05 -13.75
C ASP A 39 -10.64 -2.90 -12.92
N VAL A 40 -9.75 -3.21 -11.98
CA VAL A 40 -9.13 -2.26 -11.04
C VAL A 40 -7.63 -2.52 -10.94
N LEU A 41 -6.86 -1.45 -10.86
CA LEU A 41 -5.41 -1.50 -10.68
C LEU A 41 -5.03 -1.40 -9.19
N ALA A 42 -4.09 -2.21 -8.75
CA ALA A 42 -3.51 -2.13 -7.41
C ALA A 42 -2.23 -1.30 -7.44
N LEU A 43 -2.28 -0.07 -6.92
CA LEU A 43 -1.10 0.76 -6.69
C LEU A 43 -0.65 0.54 -5.26
N GLU A 44 0.20 -0.46 -5.05
CA GLU A 44 0.45 -1.01 -3.71
C GLU A 44 1.90 -0.93 -3.26
N THR A 45 2.08 -0.96 -1.94
CA THR A 45 3.39 -0.94 -1.27
C THR A 45 4.20 0.30 -1.64
N LEU A 46 3.52 1.45 -1.70
CA LEU A 46 4.12 2.71 -2.13
C LEU A 46 4.85 3.38 -0.96
N PRO A 47 6.20 3.50 -1.03
CA PRO A 47 7.00 3.96 0.09
C PRO A 47 7.33 5.45 0.04
N SER A 48 7.08 6.14 -1.08
CA SER A 48 7.53 7.52 -1.29
C SER A 48 6.49 8.38 -2.01
N LEU A 49 6.49 9.66 -1.68
CA LEU A 49 5.59 10.64 -2.29
C LEU A 49 5.82 10.79 -3.79
N ILE A 50 7.07 10.79 -4.22
CA ILE A 50 7.42 10.96 -5.64
C ILE A 50 6.83 9.82 -6.49
N GLU A 51 6.81 8.59 -5.98
CA GLU A 51 6.22 7.44 -6.67
C GLU A 51 4.70 7.56 -6.75
N ILE A 52 4.05 8.00 -5.66
CA ILE A 52 2.61 8.26 -5.65
C ILE A 52 2.24 9.34 -6.68
N GLU A 53 2.97 10.44 -6.74
CA GLU A 53 2.74 11.51 -7.72
C GLU A 53 2.87 11.02 -9.17
N VAL A 54 3.88 10.20 -9.46
CA VAL A 54 4.05 9.59 -10.79
C VAL A 54 2.86 8.72 -11.15
N LEU A 55 2.43 7.85 -10.24
CA LEU A 55 1.28 6.94 -10.47
C LEU A 55 -0.04 7.70 -10.59
N MET A 56 -0.25 8.76 -9.80
CA MET A 56 -1.43 9.62 -9.93
C MET A 56 -1.47 10.32 -11.29
N ASN A 57 -0.32 10.77 -11.81
CA ASN A 57 -0.23 11.36 -13.15
C ASN A 57 -0.55 10.34 -14.26
N LEU A 58 -0.16 9.08 -14.11
CA LEU A 58 -0.51 8.01 -15.04
C LEU A 58 -2.01 7.72 -14.98
N LEU A 59 -2.58 7.64 -13.80
CA LEU A 59 -4.02 7.42 -13.59
C LEU A 59 -4.86 8.56 -14.19
N ASP A 60 -4.45 9.81 -14.00
CA ASP A 60 -5.13 10.99 -14.57
C ASP A 60 -5.15 11.00 -16.12
N ARG A 61 -4.16 10.35 -16.75
CA ARG A 61 -4.09 10.18 -18.23
C ARG A 61 -4.90 8.98 -18.72
N THR A 62 -5.47 8.17 -17.85
CA THR A 62 -6.18 6.93 -18.20
C THR A 62 -7.59 6.91 -17.56
N PRO A 63 -8.51 7.76 -18.04
CA PRO A 63 -9.80 8.01 -17.39
C PRO A 63 -10.73 6.79 -17.31
N ASP A 64 -10.48 5.75 -18.09
CA ASP A 64 -11.27 4.51 -18.11
C ASP A 64 -10.79 3.50 -17.04
N LYS A 65 -9.74 3.80 -16.30
CA LYS A 65 -9.18 2.90 -15.28
C LYS A 65 -9.43 3.46 -13.89
N GLU A 66 -9.68 2.53 -12.98
CA GLU A 66 -9.80 2.79 -11.55
C GLU A 66 -8.69 2.07 -10.79
N ALA A 67 -8.33 2.61 -9.64
CA ALA A 67 -7.27 2.05 -8.82
C ALA A 67 -7.55 2.21 -7.32
N TRP A 68 -6.98 1.35 -6.50
CA TRP A 68 -6.74 1.69 -5.10
C TRP A 68 -5.27 2.07 -4.88
N VAL A 69 -5.05 2.87 -3.86
CA VAL A 69 -3.71 3.31 -3.43
C VAL A 69 -3.42 2.71 -2.06
N SER A 70 -2.30 2.00 -1.94
CA SER A 70 -1.90 1.36 -0.70
C SER A 70 -0.45 1.66 -0.33
N LEU A 71 -0.25 2.11 0.89
CA LEU A 71 0.96 2.77 1.36
C LEU A 71 1.84 1.83 2.18
N SER A 72 3.16 1.98 2.05
CA SER A 72 4.15 1.38 2.93
C SER A 72 4.51 2.37 4.05
N CYS A 73 4.09 2.05 5.29
CA CYS A 73 4.24 2.90 6.48
C CYS A 73 4.90 2.12 7.62
N PRO A 74 6.19 1.77 7.52
CA PRO A 74 6.86 0.84 8.43
C PRO A 74 6.96 1.35 9.87
N ASN A 75 6.89 2.66 10.10
CA ASN A 75 6.93 3.29 11.42
C ASN A 75 5.52 3.50 12.04
N GLY A 76 4.44 3.15 11.31
CA GLY A 76 3.06 3.32 11.75
C GLY A 76 2.53 4.76 11.78
N LYS A 77 3.21 5.72 11.14
CA LYS A 77 2.87 7.15 11.19
C LYS A 77 2.97 7.88 9.85
N THR A 78 4.02 7.60 9.09
CA THR A 78 4.34 8.28 7.82
C THR A 78 4.64 7.25 6.76
N LEU A 79 4.73 7.68 5.50
CA LEU A 79 5.38 6.88 4.47
C LEU A 79 6.81 6.50 4.90
N ALA A 80 7.39 5.54 4.24
CA ALA A 80 8.76 5.11 4.48
C ALA A 80 9.79 6.23 4.24
N ASP A 81 9.54 7.13 3.28
CA ASP A 81 10.35 8.32 3.01
C ASP A 81 10.17 9.47 4.03
N GLY A 82 9.27 9.30 5.01
CA GLY A 82 8.96 10.31 6.04
C GLY A 82 7.81 11.26 5.69
N THR A 83 7.21 11.14 4.51
CA THR A 83 6.08 12.00 4.11
C THR A 83 4.85 11.76 4.99
N SER A 84 4.16 12.82 5.38
CA SER A 84 2.95 12.74 6.19
C SER A 84 1.75 12.20 5.41
N LEU A 85 0.81 11.55 6.11
CA LEU A 85 -0.41 11.01 5.49
C LEU A 85 -1.34 12.13 4.98
N GLU A 86 -1.28 13.32 5.58
CA GLU A 86 -2.00 14.51 5.10
C GLU A 86 -1.50 14.93 3.72
N THR A 87 -0.18 14.93 3.53
CA THR A 87 0.43 15.25 2.22
C THR A 87 0.04 14.21 1.17
N VAL A 88 0.07 12.92 1.53
CA VAL A 88 -0.38 11.85 0.64
C VAL A 88 -1.84 12.03 0.27
N ALA A 89 -2.72 12.26 1.25
CA ALA A 89 -4.15 12.46 1.00
C ALA A 89 -4.41 13.66 0.09
N ALA A 90 -3.64 14.75 0.23
CA ALA A 90 -3.74 15.91 -0.65
C ALA A 90 -3.33 15.60 -2.10
N VAL A 91 -2.30 14.77 -2.30
CA VAL A 91 -1.83 14.34 -3.63
C VAL A 91 -2.81 13.36 -4.27
N VAL A 92 -3.31 12.40 -3.51
CA VAL A 92 -4.33 11.44 -3.99
C VAL A 92 -5.63 12.19 -4.31
N GLY A 93 -6.02 13.13 -3.44
CA GLY A 93 -7.17 14.00 -3.64
C GLY A 93 -8.50 13.24 -3.75
N ASP A 94 -9.53 13.95 -4.23
CA ASP A 94 -10.89 13.42 -4.43
C ASP A 94 -11.06 12.84 -5.85
N ARG A 95 -10.07 12.14 -6.37
CA ARG A 95 -10.14 11.52 -7.71
C ARG A 95 -11.19 10.42 -7.72
N ARG A 96 -12.15 10.53 -8.63
CA ARG A 96 -13.16 9.47 -8.80
C ARG A 96 -12.58 8.13 -9.25
N SER A 97 -11.41 8.17 -9.90
CA SER A 97 -10.66 6.99 -10.32
C SER A 97 -9.92 6.29 -9.15
N VAL A 98 -9.84 6.91 -7.97
CA VAL A 98 -9.28 6.27 -6.77
C VAL A 98 -10.41 5.70 -5.92
N LEU A 99 -10.51 4.38 -5.90
CA LEU A 99 -11.57 3.65 -5.21
C LEU A 99 -11.34 3.54 -3.70
N ALA A 100 -10.08 3.50 -3.27
CA ALA A 100 -9.73 3.38 -1.85
C ALA A 100 -8.30 3.89 -1.60
N LEU A 101 -8.07 4.36 -0.36
CA LEU A 101 -6.74 4.69 0.16
C LEU A 101 -6.49 3.88 1.44
N GLY A 102 -5.29 3.34 1.59
CA GLY A 102 -4.95 2.58 2.79
C GLY A 102 -3.53 2.09 2.87
N VAL A 103 -3.33 0.93 3.48
CA VAL A 103 -2.00 0.41 3.80
C VAL A 103 -1.89 -1.09 3.53
N ASN A 104 -0.69 -1.54 3.17
CA ASN A 104 -0.40 -2.96 3.01
C ASN A 104 1.04 -3.33 3.39
N CYS A 105 1.32 -4.62 3.39
CA CYS A 105 2.68 -5.17 3.55
C CYS A 105 3.40 -4.67 4.82
N LEU A 106 2.67 -4.59 5.93
CA LEU A 106 3.18 -4.16 7.23
C LEU A 106 2.63 -5.03 8.37
N ALA A 107 3.18 -4.87 9.56
CA ALA A 107 2.74 -5.62 10.73
C ALA A 107 1.27 -5.28 11.09
N PRO A 108 0.41 -6.27 11.36
CA PRO A 108 -1.01 -6.07 11.68
C PRO A 108 -1.25 -5.06 12.82
N ALA A 109 -0.35 -5.01 13.79
CA ALA A 109 -0.43 -4.10 14.93
C ALA A 109 -0.37 -2.60 14.56
N LEU A 110 0.15 -2.26 13.37
CA LEU A 110 0.26 -0.88 12.91
C LEU A 110 -1.00 -0.41 12.16
N VAL A 111 -1.80 -1.33 11.63
CA VAL A 111 -2.91 -1.04 10.71
C VAL A 111 -3.95 -0.13 11.33
N GLU A 112 -4.43 -0.43 12.53
CA GLU A 112 -5.51 0.35 13.17
C GLU A 112 -5.12 1.82 13.33
N GLY A 113 -3.92 2.10 13.84
CA GLY A 113 -3.42 3.46 14.01
C GLY A 113 -3.32 4.22 12.69
N LEU A 114 -2.82 3.56 11.65
CA LEU A 114 -2.70 4.14 10.30
C LEU A 114 -4.07 4.40 9.68
N LEU A 115 -5.02 3.46 9.78
CA LEU A 115 -6.38 3.66 9.27
C LEU A 115 -7.09 4.84 9.96
N ARG A 116 -6.92 5.00 11.28
CA ARG A 116 -7.45 6.17 12.00
C ARG A 116 -6.84 7.48 11.49
N SER A 117 -5.53 7.51 11.26
CA SER A 117 -4.83 8.68 10.71
C SER A 117 -5.29 9.01 9.29
N ILE A 118 -5.41 8.01 8.41
CA ILE A 118 -5.90 8.20 7.04
C ILE A 118 -7.37 8.67 7.05
N ARG A 119 -8.23 8.08 7.89
CA ARG A 119 -9.63 8.51 8.03
C ARG A 119 -9.75 9.96 8.49
N GLY A 120 -8.80 10.47 9.27
CA GLY A 120 -8.76 11.86 9.70
C GLY A 120 -8.48 12.88 8.58
N VAL A 121 -8.02 12.43 7.42
CA VAL A 121 -7.55 13.30 6.32
C VAL A 121 -8.20 13.02 4.97
N THR A 122 -9.06 11.99 4.86
CA THR A 122 -9.81 11.68 3.63
C THR A 122 -11.13 10.96 3.93
N ASP A 123 -12.12 11.14 3.06
CA ASP A 123 -13.38 10.41 3.06
C ASP A 123 -13.40 9.21 2.10
N LEU A 124 -12.31 8.94 1.38
CA LEU A 124 -12.19 7.77 0.51
C LEU A 124 -12.46 6.47 1.31
N PRO A 125 -13.02 5.43 0.67
CA PRO A 125 -13.04 4.09 1.24
C PRO A 125 -11.65 3.66 1.70
N LEU A 126 -11.57 2.96 2.84
CA LEU A 126 -10.29 2.49 3.36
C LEU A 126 -10.02 1.04 2.95
N ILE A 127 -8.74 0.75 2.69
CA ILE A 127 -8.25 -0.58 2.36
C ILE A 127 -7.08 -0.97 3.27
N ALA A 128 -7.03 -2.23 3.71
CA ALA A 128 -5.92 -2.77 4.49
C ALA A 128 -5.67 -4.25 4.21
N TYR A 129 -4.42 -4.62 3.93
CA TYR A 129 -3.97 -6.00 3.77
C TYR A 129 -2.57 -6.17 4.35
N ALA A 130 -2.53 -6.62 5.60
CA ALA A 130 -1.32 -6.75 6.40
C ALA A 130 -0.56 -8.06 6.11
N ASN A 131 0.68 -8.14 6.55
CA ASN A 131 1.45 -9.38 6.61
C ASN A 131 0.90 -10.31 7.71
N SER A 132 1.38 -11.56 7.74
CA SER A 132 1.05 -12.55 8.79
C SER A 132 1.46 -12.12 10.21
N GLY A 133 2.37 -11.16 10.34
CA GLY A 133 2.96 -10.72 11.61
C GLY A 133 4.40 -11.18 11.81
N GLU A 134 4.92 -12.06 10.95
CA GLU A 134 6.33 -12.40 10.91
C GLU A 134 7.18 -11.21 10.46
N VAL A 135 8.43 -11.15 10.89
CA VAL A 135 9.36 -10.06 10.55
C VAL A 135 10.26 -10.49 9.40
N TRP A 136 10.34 -9.66 8.38
CA TRP A 136 11.31 -9.84 7.29
C TRP A 136 12.68 -9.32 7.71
N ASP A 137 13.71 -10.17 7.57
CA ASP A 137 15.12 -9.80 7.73
C ASP A 137 15.76 -9.64 6.34
N SER A 138 16.01 -8.40 5.95
CA SER A 138 16.63 -8.07 4.67
C SER A 138 18.09 -8.53 4.57
N GLY A 139 18.79 -8.67 5.70
CA GLY A 139 20.18 -9.12 5.74
C GLY A 139 20.33 -10.60 5.39
N THR A 140 19.45 -11.43 5.94
CA THR A 140 19.41 -12.88 5.66
C THR A 140 18.45 -13.24 4.53
N ARG A 141 17.65 -12.30 4.06
CA ARG A 141 16.55 -12.48 3.08
C ARG A 141 15.60 -13.61 3.49
N ASN A 142 15.25 -13.62 4.77
CA ASN A 142 14.38 -14.65 5.35
C ASN A 142 13.35 -14.03 6.28
N TRP A 143 12.22 -14.74 6.44
CA TRP A 143 11.24 -14.39 7.46
C TRP A 143 11.68 -14.99 8.80
N LEU A 144 11.69 -14.16 9.84
CA LEU A 144 11.97 -14.59 11.19
C LEU A 144 10.66 -15.03 11.86
N ASP A 145 10.64 -16.24 12.36
CA ASP A 145 9.52 -16.80 13.12
C ASP A 145 9.53 -16.21 14.55
N THR A 146 9.21 -14.92 14.65
CA THR A 146 9.38 -14.12 15.86
C THR A 146 8.12 -13.97 16.72
N ALA A 147 6.96 -14.35 16.22
CA ALA A 147 5.73 -14.32 17.01
C ALA A 147 4.69 -15.30 16.46
N PRO A 148 3.88 -15.92 17.33
CA PRO A 148 2.68 -16.61 16.85
C PRO A 148 1.79 -15.58 16.14
N ALA A 149 1.35 -15.93 14.93
CA ALA A 149 0.37 -15.14 14.18
C ALA A 149 -0.81 -14.84 15.10
N ARG A 150 -0.97 -13.60 15.52
CA ARG A 150 -2.16 -13.21 16.26
C ARG A 150 -3.30 -13.10 15.26
N PRO A 151 -4.50 -13.58 15.58
CA PRO A 151 -5.66 -13.31 14.76
C PRO A 151 -5.75 -11.79 14.55
N VAL A 152 -5.86 -11.37 13.30
CA VAL A 152 -6.04 -9.96 12.97
C VAL A 152 -7.45 -9.56 13.39
N ASP A 153 -7.58 -8.57 14.26
CA ASP A 153 -8.89 -8.03 14.64
C ASP A 153 -9.40 -7.08 13.55
N THR A 154 -10.07 -7.67 12.55
CA THR A 154 -10.70 -6.88 11.48
C THR A 154 -11.93 -6.10 11.94
N GLY A 155 -12.50 -6.43 13.10
CA GLY A 155 -13.62 -5.70 13.68
C GLY A 155 -13.26 -4.26 13.99
N SER A 156 -12.08 -4.02 14.56
CA SER A 156 -11.58 -2.65 14.81
C SER A 156 -11.35 -1.88 13.49
N TRP A 157 -10.84 -2.55 12.45
CA TRP A 157 -10.64 -1.93 11.14
C TRP A 157 -11.96 -1.55 10.47
N ARG A 158 -12.96 -2.46 10.51
CA ARG A 158 -14.32 -2.20 9.99
C ARG A 158 -14.98 -1.03 10.73
N ALA A 159 -14.80 -0.93 12.04
CA ALA A 159 -15.35 0.15 12.84
C ALA A 159 -14.77 1.54 12.48
N ILE A 160 -13.55 1.60 11.92
CA ILE A 160 -12.93 2.83 11.41
C ILE A 160 -13.44 3.15 9.99
N GLY A 161 -14.12 2.23 9.32
CA GLY A 161 -14.62 2.38 7.96
C GLY A 161 -13.73 1.71 6.90
N CYS A 162 -12.90 0.74 7.28
CA CYS A 162 -12.18 -0.09 6.33
C CYS A 162 -13.16 -1.03 5.61
N GLN A 163 -13.26 -0.87 4.29
CA GLN A 163 -14.23 -1.61 3.46
C GLN A 163 -13.59 -2.77 2.71
N ILE A 164 -12.30 -2.65 2.40
CA ILE A 164 -11.54 -3.67 1.67
C ILE A 164 -10.47 -4.21 2.62
N ILE A 165 -10.55 -5.50 2.94
CA ILE A 165 -9.65 -6.16 3.89
C ILE A 165 -9.10 -7.42 3.25
N GLY A 166 -7.79 -7.63 3.41
CA GLY A 166 -7.11 -8.80 2.86
C GLY A 166 -5.82 -9.11 3.62
N GLY A 167 -4.99 -9.93 3.00
CA GLY A 167 -3.68 -10.29 3.49
C GLY A 167 -2.59 -10.04 2.47
N CYS A 168 -1.36 -9.85 2.94
CA CYS A 168 -0.16 -9.67 2.13
C CYS A 168 0.85 -10.80 2.41
N CYS A 169 2.11 -10.48 2.61
CA CYS A 169 3.17 -11.48 2.75
C CYS A 169 2.87 -12.51 3.85
N ARG A 170 3.09 -13.79 3.53
CA ARG A 170 2.93 -14.93 4.44
C ARG A 170 1.49 -15.22 4.90
N THR A 171 0.49 -14.54 4.37
CA THR A 171 -0.92 -14.89 4.60
C THR A 171 -1.37 -15.98 3.61
N THR A 172 -2.22 -16.86 4.09
CA THR A 172 -2.73 -18.02 3.36
C THR A 172 -4.23 -17.87 3.06
N PRO A 173 -4.82 -18.67 2.17
CA PRO A 173 -6.27 -18.69 1.99
C PRO A 173 -7.05 -18.92 3.29
N ASP A 174 -6.54 -19.79 4.18
CA ASP A 174 -7.18 -20.07 5.48
C ASP A 174 -7.15 -18.85 6.41
N ASP A 175 -6.14 -17.99 6.26
CA ASP A 175 -6.10 -16.72 7.00
C ASP A 175 -7.11 -15.72 6.45
N ILE A 176 -7.27 -15.66 5.13
CA ILE A 176 -8.29 -14.81 4.50
C ILE A 176 -9.71 -15.24 4.88
N GLU A 177 -9.98 -16.54 4.94
CA GLU A 177 -11.29 -17.05 5.39
C GLU A 177 -11.65 -16.58 6.80
N LYS A 178 -10.65 -16.44 7.69
CA LYS A 178 -10.87 -15.93 9.06
C LYS A 178 -11.09 -14.41 9.14
N LEU A 179 -10.77 -13.66 8.06
CA LEU A 179 -10.99 -12.20 8.00
C LEU A 179 -12.42 -11.86 7.58
N ALA A 180 -13.13 -12.80 6.97
CA ALA A 180 -14.52 -12.63 6.53
C ALA A 180 -15.49 -12.64 7.71
#